data_4994237ce5a9e2198aaef449c0f503be
#
_entry.id   4994237ce5a9e2198aaef449c0f503be
#
_cell.length_a   1.000
_cell.length_b   1.000
_cell.length_c   1.000
_cell.angle_alpha   90.00
_cell.angle_beta   90.00
_cell.angle_gamma   90.00
#
_symmetry.space_group_name_H-M   'P 1'
#
loop_
_entity.id
_entity.type
_entity.pdbx_description
1 polymer ?
#
loop_
_entity_poly.entity_id
_entity_poly.type
_entity_poly.pdbx_seq_one_letter_code
_entity_poly.pdbx_strand_id
1 'polypeptide(L)'
;MIKIQLASLLLLLSFAVHAQTEYYSLNSPDSNVHWKVKPQAETDTDSLQLFRSDYPLKDWVDAIVPGTVFSSYVAAGLEKDPNFGDNIYQVDKTKYDRSYWYRTEFSVPASFTQEKIWLHFQGINRRGEVFLNGHRLGLLDGFMHRGKFDITALINPAGRNVLAVLVQTPQHPMANFASPTYICSGGWDWIPYVPGLNSGITDKVFLSNSGPVTLEDPWIRTLLPTNARADLVIAVTAKNNSSAQQEVTLKGVIQPGSIEFTQKISIAPHRSAEIKLDKSDFPQLVIHNPLLWWPNGYGAPNLYTCQFRLCLGEKVSDTQTTTFGIKRYSYDNEGGVLHLSINGKRIFVKGANWGMPEYLLRCRGKEYDTKVRLHQEMHFNMIRNWLGSTTDDEFYEACDKYGLLVWDDFWLNSNPNLPKDIHCFNFNAIEKIKRVRNHPCIA
;
A
#
# COMPACT_ATOMS: atom_id res chain seq x y z
N MET A 1 -1.95 -34.15 -62.98
CA MET A 1 -2.69 -33.19 -62.18
C MET A 1 -2.90 -33.75 -60.77
N ILE A 2 -2.10 -33.37 -59.84
CA ILE A 2 -2.16 -33.84 -58.45
C ILE A 2 -2.81 -32.71 -57.63
N LYS A 3 -3.99 -32.96 -57.11
CA LYS A 3 -4.68 -31.99 -56.18
C LYS A 3 -4.07 -32.17 -54.80
N ILE A 4 -3.37 -31.14 -54.33
CA ILE A 4 -2.93 -30.98 -52.93
C ILE A 4 -4.11 -30.35 -52.15
N GLN A 5 -4.72 -31.08 -51.23
CA GLN A 5 -5.63 -30.54 -50.24
C GLN A 5 -4.81 -29.95 -49.12
N LEU A 6 -4.90 -28.61 -48.96
CA LEU A 6 -4.44 -27.91 -47.78
C LEU A 6 -5.47 -28.10 -46.66
N ALA A 7 -5.12 -28.87 -45.65
CA ALA A 7 -5.87 -28.91 -44.40
C ALA A 7 -5.44 -27.72 -43.52
N SER A 8 -6.31 -26.73 -43.41
CA SER A 8 -6.12 -25.60 -42.49
C SER A 8 -6.35 -26.05 -41.05
N LEU A 9 -5.29 -26.21 -40.30
CA LEU A 9 -5.34 -26.46 -38.85
C LEU A 9 -5.63 -25.12 -38.15
N LEU A 10 -6.90 -24.86 -37.79
CA LEU A 10 -7.27 -23.76 -36.92
C LEU A 10 -6.81 -24.11 -35.50
N LEU A 11 -5.69 -23.51 -35.08
CA LEU A 11 -5.32 -23.46 -33.66
C LEU A 11 -6.26 -22.50 -32.94
N LEU A 12 -7.28 -23.05 -32.25
CA LEU A 12 -8.04 -22.31 -31.25
C LEU A 12 -7.14 -22.04 -30.05
N LEU A 13 -6.48 -20.89 -30.06
CA LEU A 13 -5.89 -20.29 -28.86
C LEU A 13 -7.06 -19.91 -27.93
N SER A 14 -7.40 -20.79 -27.01
CA SER A 14 -8.22 -20.46 -25.86
C SER A 14 -7.44 -19.45 -25.01
N PHE A 15 -7.69 -18.17 -25.19
CA PHE A 15 -7.34 -17.17 -24.17
C PHE A 15 -8.14 -17.50 -22.92
N ALA A 16 -7.52 -18.19 -21.98
CA ALA A 16 -8.05 -18.30 -20.64
C ALA A 16 -8.11 -16.86 -20.10
N VAL A 17 -9.31 -16.28 -20.05
CA VAL A 17 -9.56 -15.03 -19.33
C VAL A 17 -9.18 -15.30 -17.88
N HIS A 18 -8.01 -14.84 -17.49
CA HIS A 18 -7.54 -14.98 -16.14
C HIS A 18 -8.35 -13.99 -15.30
N ALA A 19 -9.28 -14.49 -14.51
CA ALA A 19 -10.00 -13.68 -13.55
C ALA A 19 -8.96 -13.10 -12.56
N GLN A 20 -8.63 -11.84 -12.76
CA GLN A 20 -7.85 -11.05 -11.81
C GLN A 20 -8.84 -10.45 -10.81
N THR A 21 -8.46 -10.37 -9.54
CA THR A 21 -9.27 -9.62 -8.56
C THR A 21 -9.47 -8.20 -9.09
N GLU A 22 -10.71 -7.81 -9.25
CA GLU A 22 -11.06 -6.51 -9.80
C GLU A 22 -11.03 -5.47 -8.69
N TYR A 23 -10.35 -4.37 -8.95
CA TYR A 23 -10.24 -3.22 -8.05
C TYR A 23 -10.96 -2.02 -8.66
N TYR A 24 -11.80 -1.36 -7.87
CA TYR A 24 -12.47 -0.14 -8.26
C TYR A 24 -11.99 1.01 -7.37
N SER A 25 -11.25 1.96 -7.96
CA SER A 25 -10.71 3.11 -7.25
C SER A 25 -11.82 4.03 -6.76
N LEU A 26 -11.71 4.45 -5.49
CA LEU A 26 -12.49 5.53 -4.90
C LEU A 26 -11.64 6.79 -4.70
N ASN A 27 -10.46 6.86 -5.32
CA ASN A 27 -9.58 8.03 -5.25
C ASN A 27 -10.14 9.20 -6.06
N SER A 28 -9.77 10.43 -5.68
CA SER A 28 -10.05 11.67 -6.40
C SER A 28 -8.71 12.25 -6.91
N PRO A 29 -8.61 12.81 -8.13
CA PRO A 29 -9.67 13.00 -9.13
C PRO A 29 -9.79 11.87 -10.17
N ASP A 30 -9.07 10.76 -10.02
CA ASP A 30 -8.91 9.71 -11.05
C ASP A 30 -10.14 8.83 -11.26
N SER A 31 -11.21 9.05 -10.49
CA SER A 31 -12.47 8.31 -10.58
C SER A 31 -13.65 9.28 -10.72
N ASN A 32 -14.81 8.76 -11.12
CA ASN A 32 -16.08 9.51 -11.07
C ASN A 32 -16.58 9.71 -9.62
N VAL A 33 -15.69 9.57 -8.64
CA VAL A 33 -15.98 9.69 -7.21
C VAL A 33 -15.48 11.05 -6.73
N HIS A 34 -16.39 11.84 -6.17
CA HIS A 34 -16.10 13.18 -5.66
C HIS A 34 -16.15 13.17 -4.14
N TRP A 35 -15.00 13.41 -3.52
CA TRP A 35 -14.91 13.58 -2.09
C TRP A 35 -15.15 15.03 -1.69
N LYS A 36 -15.81 15.19 -0.55
CA LYS A 36 -16.02 16.47 0.10
C LYS A 36 -15.46 16.44 1.51
N VAL A 37 -14.98 17.57 2.00
CA VAL A 37 -14.42 17.73 3.35
C VAL A 37 -15.00 18.96 4.05
N LYS A 38 -15.33 18.82 5.35
CA LYS A 38 -15.83 19.91 6.19
C LYS A 38 -15.40 19.71 7.65
N PRO A 39 -15.11 20.78 8.40
CA PRO A 39 -14.85 20.66 9.84
C PRO A 39 -16.01 20.00 10.57
N GLN A 40 -15.70 19.08 11.49
CA GLN A 40 -16.72 18.39 12.30
C GLN A 40 -17.60 19.37 13.07
N ALA A 41 -17.01 20.41 13.68
CA ALA A 41 -17.73 21.41 14.48
C ALA A 41 -18.69 22.29 13.65
N GLU A 42 -18.56 22.31 12.33
CA GLU A 42 -19.40 23.07 11.40
C GLU A 42 -20.41 22.17 10.66
N THR A 43 -20.47 20.90 11.04
CA THR A 43 -21.40 19.91 10.49
C THR A 43 -22.57 19.78 11.45
N ASP A 44 -23.80 19.72 10.94
CA ASP A 44 -25.00 19.61 11.75
C ASP A 44 -24.91 18.46 12.76
N THR A 45 -25.39 18.70 13.98
CA THR A 45 -25.30 17.79 15.11
C THR A 45 -26.11 16.50 14.93
N ASP A 46 -27.04 16.47 13.97
CA ASP A 46 -27.76 15.25 13.62
C ASP A 46 -26.89 14.38 12.68
N SER A 47 -26.03 13.59 13.31
CA SER A 47 -25.07 12.73 12.64
C SER A 47 -25.71 11.72 11.67
N LEU A 48 -27.00 11.39 11.84
CA LEU A 48 -27.70 10.44 10.96
C LEU A 48 -27.99 11.03 9.60
N GLN A 49 -28.17 12.34 9.49
CA GLN A 49 -28.43 13.01 8.20
C GLN A 49 -27.22 13.00 7.27
N LEU A 50 -26.01 13.07 7.85
CA LEU A 50 -24.74 13.03 7.09
C LEU A 50 -24.63 11.81 6.18
N PHE A 51 -25.27 10.71 6.55
CA PHE A 51 -25.19 9.43 5.84
C PHE A 51 -26.27 9.23 4.77
N ARG A 52 -27.12 10.23 4.56
CA ARG A 52 -28.18 10.18 3.54
C ARG A 52 -27.67 10.73 2.22
N SER A 53 -28.11 10.14 1.11
CA SER A 53 -27.73 10.59 -0.25
C SER A 53 -28.29 11.97 -0.63
N ASP A 54 -29.33 12.44 0.07
CA ASP A 54 -29.94 13.75 -0.12
C ASP A 54 -29.38 14.83 0.83
N TYR A 55 -28.33 14.53 1.60
CA TYR A 55 -27.70 15.48 2.52
C TYR A 55 -27.08 16.66 1.75
N PRO A 56 -27.40 17.91 2.13
CA PRO A 56 -26.90 19.08 1.42
C PRO A 56 -25.40 19.27 1.67
N LEU A 57 -24.63 19.32 0.59
CA LEU A 57 -23.17 19.53 0.61
C LEU A 57 -22.78 20.99 0.36
N LYS A 58 -23.70 21.93 0.63
CA LYS A 58 -23.40 23.34 0.58
C LYS A 58 -22.28 23.66 1.57
N ASP A 59 -21.34 24.48 1.16
CA ASP A 59 -20.17 24.91 1.96
C ASP A 59 -19.18 23.77 2.34
N TRP A 60 -19.28 22.61 1.68
CA TRP A 60 -18.24 21.58 1.73
C TRP A 60 -17.18 21.84 0.67
N VAL A 61 -15.91 21.70 1.05
CA VAL A 61 -14.76 21.82 0.15
C VAL A 61 -14.59 20.53 -0.63
N ASP A 62 -14.20 20.63 -1.91
CA ASP A 62 -13.78 19.47 -2.70
C ASP A 62 -12.49 18.88 -2.10
N ALA A 63 -12.52 17.60 -1.78
CA ALA A 63 -11.39 16.94 -1.12
C ALA A 63 -10.56 16.15 -2.12
N ILE A 64 -9.24 16.21 -1.94
CA ILE A 64 -8.27 15.34 -2.61
C ILE A 64 -8.08 14.08 -1.78
N VAL A 65 -8.28 12.92 -2.40
CA VAL A 65 -8.05 11.59 -1.80
C VAL A 65 -7.33 10.70 -2.84
N PRO A 66 -6.13 10.23 -2.56
CA PRO A 66 -5.28 10.48 -1.39
C PRO A 66 -4.82 11.94 -1.26
N GLY A 67 -4.83 12.45 -0.02
CA GLY A 67 -4.39 13.80 0.26
C GLY A 67 -4.66 14.22 1.70
N THR A 68 -4.40 15.49 1.98
CA THR A 68 -4.63 16.08 3.30
C THR A 68 -5.78 17.07 3.27
N VAL A 69 -6.30 17.44 4.43
CA VAL A 69 -7.25 18.56 4.54
C VAL A 69 -6.63 19.81 3.94
N PHE A 70 -5.38 20.12 4.30
CA PHE A 70 -4.69 21.30 3.81
C PHE A 70 -4.53 21.30 2.29
N SER A 71 -4.13 20.16 1.68
CA SER A 71 -4.02 20.06 0.22
C SER A 71 -5.35 20.29 -0.50
N SER A 72 -6.47 19.86 0.10
CA SER A 72 -7.81 20.09 -0.42
C SER A 72 -8.19 21.58 -0.42
N TYR A 73 -7.85 22.31 0.66
CA TYR A 73 -8.11 23.74 0.76
C TYR A 73 -7.25 24.57 -0.22
N VAL A 74 -5.99 24.17 -0.44
CA VAL A 74 -5.14 24.77 -1.46
C VAL A 74 -5.69 24.54 -2.87
N ALA A 75 -6.10 23.32 -3.17
CA ALA A 75 -6.70 22.99 -4.48
C ALA A 75 -8.01 23.72 -4.75
N ALA A 76 -8.81 23.98 -3.70
CA ALA A 76 -10.03 24.77 -3.78
C ALA A 76 -9.79 26.29 -3.87
N GLY A 77 -8.54 26.76 -3.82
CA GLY A 77 -8.17 28.18 -3.85
C GLY A 77 -8.50 28.94 -2.56
N LEU A 78 -8.77 28.24 -1.47
CA LEU A 78 -9.06 28.80 -0.15
C LEU A 78 -7.78 29.11 0.63
N GLU A 79 -6.67 28.54 0.24
CA GLU A 79 -5.31 28.79 0.71
C GLU A 79 -4.38 28.96 -0.48
N LYS A 80 -3.30 29.74 -0.29
CA LYS A 80 -2.26 29.91 -1.31
C LYS A 80 -1.35 28.68 -1.37
N ASP A 81 -0.69 28.47 -2.53
CA ASP A 81 0.30 27.41 -2.66
C ASP A 81 1.43 27.59 -1.66
N PRO A 82 1.61 26.67 -0.69
CA PRO A 82 2.63 26.79 0.36
C PRO A 82 4.07 26.67 -0.16
N ASN A 83 4.26 26.14 -1.37
CA ASN A 83 5.58 25.99 -1.99
C ASN A 83 6.06 27.29 -2.67
N PHE A 84 5.24 28.34 -2.69
CA PHE A 84 5.61 29.61 -3.30
C PHE A 84 5.88 30.71 -2.26
N GLY A 85 7.11 31.24 -2.27
CA GLY A 85 7.54 32.32 -1.38
C GLY A 85 7.38 31.96 0.10
N ASP A 86 6.75 32.86 0.86
CA ASP A 86 6.50 32.72 2.29
C ASP A 86 5.04 32.32 2.64
N ASN A 87 4.28 31.87 1.67
CA ASN A 87 2.84 31.57 1.84
C ASN A 87 2.56 30.62 2.99
N ILE A 88 3.42 29.60 3.23
CA ILE A 88 3.24 28.65 4.32
C ILE A 88 3.24 29.31 5.72
N TYR A 89 3.94 30.44 5.86
CA TYR A 89 4.00 31.19 7.13
C TYR A 89 2.78 32.09 7.32
N GLN A 90 2.00 32.35 6.26
CA GLN A 90 0.79 33.17 6.30
C GLN A 90 -0.47 32.36 6.63
N VAL A 91 -0.38 31.02 6.64
CA VAL A 91 -1.53 30.13 6.91
C VAL A 91 -1.92 30.20 8.38
N ASP A 92 -3.21 30.44 8.64
CA ASP A 92 -3.79 30.26 9.98
C ASP A 92 -3.92 28.76 10.29
N LYS A 93 -2.93 28.23 11.01
CA LYS A 93 -2.84 26.80 11.33
C LYS A 93 -3.95 26.32 12.25
N THR A 94 -4.58 27.19 13.03
CA THR A 94 -5.67 26.83 13.95
C THR A 94 -6.89 26.29 13.22
N LYS A 95 -7.07 26.68 11.96
CA LYS A 95 -8.14 26.13 11.10
C LYS A 95 -8.00 24.62 10.89
N TYR A 96 -6.78 24.09 10.96
CA TYR A 96 -6.45 22.71 10.62
C TYR A 96 -6.23 21.81 11.84
N ASP A 97 -6.13 22.36 13.05
CA ASP A 97 -5.92 21.64 14.30
C ASP A 97 -7.25 21.14 14.89
N ARG A 98 -8.09 20.53 14.05
CA ARG A 98 -9.42 20.04 14.40
C ARG A 98 -9.86 18.86 13.55
N SER A 99 -10.88 18.14 13.98
CA SER A 99 -11.41 16.98 13.24
C SER A 99 -12.24 17.42 12.04
N TYR A 100 -12.20 16.59 11.00
CA TYR A 100 -12.87 16.82 9.72
C TYR A 100 -13.68 15.60 9.29
N TRP A 101 -14.88 15.83 8.78
CA TRP A 101 -15.62 14.85 8.00
C TRP A 101 -15.16 14.86 6.56
N TYR A 102 -14.81 13.68 6.05
CA TYR A 102 -14.71 13.37 4.63
C TYR A 102 -15.97 12.61 4.23
N ARG A 103 -16.55 12.92 3.08
CA ARG A 103 -17.74 12.26 2.57
C ARG A 103 -17.67 12.11 1.07
N THR A 104 -18.14 10.95 0.59
CA THR A 104 -18.32 10.69 -0.85
C THR A 104 -19.52 9.79 -1.08
N GLU A 105 -19.97 9.74 -2.32
CA GLU A 105 -20.96 8.79 -2.79
C GLU A 105 -20.40 7.98 -3.95
N PHE A 106 -20.74 6.70 -3.98
CA PHE A 106 -20.31 5.80 -5.04
C PHE A 106 -21.37 4.75 -5.35
N SER A 107 -21.28 4.16 -6.55
CA SER A 107 -22.03 2.96 -6.94
C SER A 107 -21.08 1.79 -7.10
N VAL A 108 -21.55 0.59 -6.81
CA VAL A 108 -20.77 -0.64 -7.01
C VAL A 108 -20.68 -0.94 -8.50
N PRO A 109 -19.50 -1.26 -9.04
CA PRO A 109 -19.38 -1.69 -10.43
C PRO A 109 -20.26 -2.91 -10.74
N ALA A 110 -20.92 -2.90 -11.89
CA ALA A 110 -21.74 -4.04 -12.33
C ALA A 110 -20.91 -5.33 -12.56
N SER A 111 -19.60 -5.18 -12.76
CA SER A 111 -18.65 -6.28 -12.89
C SER A 111 -18.37 -7.01 -11.57
N PHE A 112 -18.71 -6.42 -10.42
CA PHE A 112 -18.55 -7.05 -9.10
C PHE A 112 -19.61 -8.11 -8.88
N THR A 113 -19.35 -9.30 -9.42
CA THR A 113 -20.31 -10.44 -9.43
C THR A 113 -19.96 -11.52 -8.41
N GLN A 114 -18.85 -11.37 -7.67
CA GLN A 114 -18.46 -12.32 -6.64
C GLN A 114 -19.21 -12.09 -5.32
N GLU A 115 -19.07 -13.05 -4.42
CA GLU A 115 -19.89 -13.18 -3.19
C GLU A 115 -19.60 -12.09 -2.15
N LYS A 116 -18.36 -11.59 -2.10
CA LYS A 116 -17.90 -10.62 -1.12
C LYS A 116 -17.47 -9.31 -1.77
N ILE A 117 -17.87 -8.20 -1.17
CA ILE A 117 -17.43 -6.86 -1.55
C ILE A 117 -16.68 -6.25 -0.36
N TRP A 118 -15.47 -5.78 -0.64
CA TRP A 118 -14.56 -5.23 0.35
C TRP A 118 -14.31 -3.74 0.10
N LEU A 119 -14.33 -2.97 1.18
CA LEU A 119 -13.85 -1.58 1.18
C LEU A 119 -12.47 -1.55 1.83
N HIS A 120 -11.51 -0.94 1.11
CA HIS A 120 -10.13 -0.83 1.55
C HIS A 120 -9.73 0.61 1.79
N PHE A 121 -8.97 0.83 2.88
CA PHE A 121 -8.18 2.03 3.13
C PHE A 121 -6.73 1.64 3.32
N GLN A 122 -5.81 2.28 2.61
CA GLN A 122 -4.38 2.01 2.76
C GLN A 122 -3.71 2.88 3.81
N GLY A 123 -4.31 4.04 4.17
CA GLY A 123 -3.81 4.89 5.23
C GLY A 123 -4.68 6.12 5.48
N ILE A 124 -4.86 6.46 6.75
CA ILE A 124 -5.51 7.69 7.21
C ILE A 124 -4.62 8.33 8.28
N ASN A 125 -4.26 9.56 8.12
CA ASN A 125 -3.49 10.30 9.11
C ASN A 125 -4.39 11.28 9.87
N ARG A 126 -4.50 11.23 11.17
CA ARG A 126 -3.95 10.20 12.05
C ARG A 126 -4.93 9.08 12.35
N ARG A 127 -6.20 9.42 12.62
CA ARG A 127 -7.20 8.50 13.14
C ARG A 127 -8.49 8.68 12.36
N GLY A 128 -8.98 7.62 11.76
CA GLY A 128 -10.18 7.64 10.92
C GLY A 128 -11.27 6.72 11.44
N GLU A 129 -12.42 7.25 11.74
CA GLU A 129 -13.61 6.46 12.04
C GLU A 129 -14.45 6.35 10.76
N VAL A 130 -14.67 5.12 10.29
CA VAL A 130 -15.24 4.84 8.96
C VAL A 130 -16.71 4.42 9.09
N PHE A 131 -17.56 5.02 8.25
CA PHE A 131 -19.01 4.74 8.19
C PHE A 131 -19.46 4.51 6.75
N LEU A 132 -20.32 3.53 6.55
CA LEU A 132 -20.98 3.25 5.27
C LEU A 132 -22.49 3.19 5.47
N ASN A 133 -23.24 4.01 4.73
CA ASN A 133 -24.70 4.06 4.79
C ASN A 133 -25.24 4.20 6.24
N GLY A 134 -24.54 4.96 7.10
CA GLY A 134 -24.88 5.15 8.52
C GLY A 134 -24.36 4.06 9.46
N HIS A 135 -23.81 2.97 8.95
CA HIS A 135 -23.22 1.90 9.76
C HIS A 135 -21.75 2.16 10.03
N ARG A 136 -21.34 2.15 11.29
CA ARG A 136 -19.95 2.23 11.70
C ARG A 136 -19.23 0.95 11.34
N LEU A 137 -18.20 1.04 10.47
CA LEU A 137 -17.39 -0.11 10.06
C LEU A 137 -16.23 -0.36 11.03
N GLY A 138 -15.58 0.70 11.50
CA GLY A 138 -14.44 0.56 12.40
C GLY A 138 -13.63 1.83 12.56
N LEU A 139 -12.49 1.66 13.24
CA LEU A 139 -11.54 2.71 13.53
C LEU A 139 -10.17 2.31 13.00
N LEU A 140 -9.54 3.21 12.26
CA LEU A 140 -8.15 3.10 11.80
C LEU A 140 -7.32 4.08 12.62
N ASP A 141 -6.32 3.60 13.36
CA ASP A 141 -5.49 4.41 14.24
C ASP A 141 -4.01 4.29 13.84
N GLY A 142 -3.45 5.40 13.39
CA GLY A 142 -2.12 5.46 12.79
C GLY A 142 -2.14 5.32 11.28
N PHE A 143 -1.25 6.03 10.60
CA PHE A 143 -1.32 6.19 9.15
C PHE A 143 -0.88 4.94 8.33
N MET A 144 -0.30 3.93 8.99
CA MET A 144 -0.02 2.62 8.38
C MET A 144 -1.11 1.59 8.66
N HIS A 145 -2.15 1.94 9.43
CA HIS A 145 -3.26 1.04 9.72
C HIS A 145 -4.13 0.85 8.48
N ARG A 146 -3.94 -0.26 7.77
CA ARG A 146 -4.77 -0.62 6.62
C ARG A 146 -6.14 -1.13 7.07
N GLY A 147 -7.21 -0.60 6.47
CA GLY A 147 -8.58 -1.07 6.67
C GLY A 147 -9.02 -1.99 5.55
N LYS A 148 -9.62 -3.14 5.91
CA LYS A 148 -10.32 -4.04 4.99
C LYS A 148 -11.65 -4.43 5.63
N PHE A 149 -12.75 -3.90 5.12
CA PHE A 149 -14.08 -4.08 5.67
C PHE A 149 -14.95 -4.90 4.73
N ASP A 150 -15.58 -5.96 5.23
CA ASP A 150 -16.65 -6.67 4.51
C ASP A 150 -17.89 -5.78 4.52
N ILE A 151 -18.24 -5.24 3.37
CA ILE A 151 -19.39 -4.34 3.22
C ILE A 151 -20.56 -5.01 2.48
N THR A 152 -20.47 -6.30 2.21
CA THR A 152 -21.42 -7.07 1.39
C THR A 152 -22.87 -6.89 1.85
N ALA A 153 -23.10 -6.96 3.16
CA ALA A 153 -24.45 -6.83 3.75
C ALA A 153 -24.96 -5.39 3.91
N LEU A 154 -24.05 -4.39 3.76
CA LEU A 154 -24.35 -2.98 4.01
C LEU A 154 -24.52 -2.17 2.73
N ILE A 155 -24.13 -2.74 1.61
CA ILE A 155 -24.09 -2.04 0.33
C ILE A 155 -25.47 -2.06 -0.34
N ASN A 156 -25.81 -0.96 -1.00
CA ASN A 156 -26.92 -0.90 -1.94
C ASN A 156 -26.38 -1.20 -3.35
N PRO A 157 -26.58 -2.40 -3.89
CA PRO A 157 -25.98 -2.79 -5.16
C PRO A 157 -26.58 -2.07 -6.37
N ALA A 158 -27.83 -1.60 -6.27
CA ALA A 158 -28.55 -0.93 -7.37
C ALA A 158 -28.56 0.59 -7.24
N GLY A 159 -28.00 1.14 -6.17
CA GLY A 159 -28.10 2.54 -5.85
C GLY A 159 -26.77 3.18 -5.43
N ARG A 160 -26.88 4.40 -4.92
CA ARG A 160 -25.76 5.11 -4.33
C ARG A 160 -25.50 4.65 -2.91
N ASN A 161 -24.24 4.61 -2.56
CA ASN A 161 -23.74 4.32 -1.21
C ASN A 161 -23.00 5.55 -0.70
N VAL A 162 -23.25 5.90 0.56
CA VAL A 162 -22.60 7.03 1.22
C VAL A 162 -21.49 6.52 2.11
N LEU A 163 -20.27 6.91 1.80
CA LEU A 163 -19.08 6.65 2.60
C LEU A 163 -18.67 7.95 3.31
N ALA A 164 -18.61 7.89 4.64
CA ALA A 164 -18.15 9.01 5.45
C ALA A 164 -17.03 8.56 6.40
N VAL A 165 -16.04 9.45 6.59
CA VAL A 165 -14.89 9.20 7.46
C VAL A 165 -14.66 10.41 8.33
N LEU A 166 -14.70 10.22 9.66
CA LEU A 166 -14.29 11.24 10.61
C LEU A 166 -12.79 11.14 10.82
N VAL A 167 -12.04 12.10 10.28
CA VAL A 167 -10.60 12.18 10.43
C VAL A 167 -10.25 13.08 11.61
N GLN A 168 -9.56 12.52 12.60
CA GLN A 168 -9.06 13.23 13.76
C GLN A 168 -7.61 13.61 13.57
N THR A 169 -7.30 14.87 13.79
CA THR A 169 -5.92 15.40 13.72
C THR A 169 -5.04 14.82 14.83
N PRO A 170 -3.74 14.68 14.61
CA PRO A 170 -2.81 14.38 15.69
C PRO A 170 -2.90 15.44 16.80
N GLN A 171 -3.10 15.01 18.04
CA GLN A 171 -3.24 15.92 19.18
C GLN A 171 -1.92 16.52 19.64
N HIS A 172 -0.80 15.97 19.23
CA HIS A 172 0.51 16.38 19.67
C HIS A 172 1.11 17.37 18.66
N PRO A 173 1.48 18.61 19.05
CA PRO A 173 2.04 19.61 18.14
C PRO A 173 3.36 19.17 17.50
N MET A 174 4.06 18.24 18.14
CA MET A 174 5.28 17.59 17.64
C MET A 174 4.96 16.14 17.28
N ALA A 175 4.18 15.93 16.22
CA ALA A 175 3.72 14.60 15.77
C ALA A 175 4.85 13.61 15.46
N ASN A 176 6.06 14.11 15.28
CA ASN A 176 7.27 13.36 15.04
C ASN A 176 7.95 12.80 16.30
N PHE A 177 7.38 12.96 17.49
CA PHE A 177 7.91 12.34 18.69
C PHE A 177 7.31 10.94 18.88
N ALA A 178 7.89 9.97 18.17
CA ALA A 178 7.53 8.56 18.29
C ALA A 178 6.02 8.28 18.15
N SER A 179 5.35 9.07 17.36
CA SER A 179 3.94 8.90 17.05
C SER A 179 3.81 8.08 15.76
N PRO A 180 2.92 7.10 15.68
CA PRO A 180 2.61 6.37 14.44
C PRO A 180 1.77 7.22 13.49
N THR A 181 2.15 8.49 13.32
CA THR A 181 1.55 9.44 12.40
C THR A 181 2.55 9.84 11.35
N TYR A 182 2.09 10.58 10.35
CA TYR A 182 2.98 11.14 9.35
C TYR A 182 3.84 12.26 9.95
N ILE A 183 5.14 12.06 9.99
CA ILE A 183 6.02 12.75 10.93
C ILE A 183 6.78 13.94 10.39
N CYS A 184 6.98 14.07 9.08
CA CYS A 184 7.66 15.23 8.50
C CYS A 184 6.80 16.51 8.51
N SER A 185 5.85 16.61 9.41
CA SER A 185 4.91 17.71 9.53
C SER A 185 5.23 18.68 10.67
N GLY A 186 6.20 18.33 11.50
CA GLY A 186 6.45 19.03 12.78
C GLY A 186 7.28 20.31 12.73
N GLY A 187 7.76 20.72 11.55
CA GLY A 187 8.65 21.87 11.39
C GLY A 187 10.11 21.55 11.73
N TRP A 188 10.94 21.52 10.71
CA TRP A 188 12.38 21.34 10.78
C TRP A 188 13.06 22.53 10.09
N ASP A 189 14.36 22.62 10.15
CA ASP A 189 15.12 23.70 9.50
C ASP A 189 14.95 23.77 7.97
N TRP A 190 14.55 22.65 7.34
CA TRP A 190 14.27 22.61 5.88
C TRP A 190 12.78 22.53 5.53
N ILE A 191 11.88 22.38 6.52
CA ILE A 191 10.43 22.34 6.31
C ILE A 191 9.68 22.97 7.48
N PRO A 192 8.87 24.01 7.24
CA PRO A 192 8.02 24.61 8.27
C PRO A 192 6.95 23.62 8.77
N TYR A 193 6.32 23.98 9.87
CA TYR A 193 5.16 23.28 10.41
C TYR A 193 4.04 23.21 9.37
N VAL A 194 3.62 21.99 9.03
CA VAL A 194 2.55 21.76 8.05
C VAL A 194 1.18 21.86 8.74
N PRO A 195 0.25 22.68 8.21
CA PRO A 195 -1.09 22.85 8.79
C PRO A 195 -1.82 21.52 8.96
N GLY A 196 -2.37 21.29 10.16
CA GLY A 196 -3.08 20.05 10.51
C GLY A 196 -2.19 18.81 10.54
N LEU A 197 -0.87 18.96 10.57
CA LEU A 197 0.08 17.83 10.65
C LEU A 197 -0.19 16.73 9.62
N ASN A 198 -0.48 17.11 8.37
CA ASN A 198 -0.84 16.21 7.29
C ASN A 198 -2.08 15.32 7.55
N SER A 199 -3.02 15.77 8.38
CA SER A 199 -4.26 15.02 8.60
C SER A 199 -5.07 14.88 7.31
N GLY A 200 -5.62 13.69 7.08
CA GLY A 200 -6.42 13.39 5.90
C GLY A 200 -6.51 11.90 5.59
N ILE A 201 -7.16 11.58 4.49
CA ILE A 201 -7.12 10.25 3.88
C ILE A 201 -5.88 10.23 2.97
N THR A 202 -4.74 9.84 3.54
CA THR A 202 -3.43 10.06 2.94
C THR A 202 -3.00 8.98 1.95
N ASP A 203 -3.77 7.90 1.85
CA ASP A 203 -3.47 6.81 0.93
C ASP A 203 -4.74 6.31 0.21
N LYS A 204 -4.56 5.34 -0.70
CA LYS A 204 -5.58 4.82 -1.61
C LYS A 204 -6.82 4.31 -0.87
N VAL A 205 -7.99 4.60 -1.44
CA VAL A 205 -9.27 4.02 -1.07
C VAL A 205 -9.85 3.31 -2.28
N PHE A 206 -10.28 2.06 -2.13
CA PHE A 206 -10.81 1.29 -3.24
C PHE A 206 -11.76 0.18 -2.78
N LEU A 207 -12.55 -0.31 -3.73
CA LEU A 207 -13.33 -1.54 -3.56
C LEU A 207 -12.63 -2.70 -4.23
N SER A 208 -12.83 -3.91 -3.71
CA SER A 208 -12.54 -5.16 -4.41
C SER A 208 -13.65 -6.16 -4.19
N ASN A 209 -13.71 -7.18 -5.05
CA ASN A 209 -14.62 -8.31 -4.86
C ASN A 209 -13.84 -9.61 -4.81
N SER A 210 -14.39 -10.59 -4.07
CA SER A 210 -13.82 -11.93 -3.95
C SER A 210 -14.89 -12.98 -3.69
N GLY A 211 -14.52 -14.24 -3.81
CA GLY A 211 -15.28 -15.33 -3.20
C GLY A 211 -15.16 -15.32 -1.66
N PRO A 212 -15.64 -16.38 -0.99
CA PRO A 212 -15.69 -16.43 0.47
C PRO A 212 -14.33 -16.61 1.14
N VAL A 213 -13.29 -16.98 0.41
CA VAL A 213 -11.94 -17.14 0.97
C VAL A 213 -10.98 -16.17 0.30
N THR A 214 -10.24 -15.41 1.11
CA THR A 214 -9.32 -14.35 0.67
C THR A 214 -7.87 -14.66 0.99
N LEU A 215 -6.95 -14.09 0.20
CA LEU A 215 -5.51 -14.08 0.44
C LEU A 215 -5.12 -12.83 1.22
N GLU A 216 -4.19 -12.97 2.16
CA GLU A 216 -3.67 -11.85 2.93
C GLU A 216 -2.15 -11.95 3.04
N ASP A 217 -1.48 -10.80 2.90
CA ASP A 217 -0.08 -10.55 3.22
C ASP A 217 0.92 -11.57 2.64
N PRO A 218 0.93 -11.90 1.33
CA PRO A 218 1.92 -12.81 0.76
C PRO A 218 3.35 -12.30 1.03
N TRP A 219 4.23 -13.23 1.36
CA TRP A 219 5.64 -12.93 1.64
C TRP A 219 6.54 -13.97 0.97
N ILE A 220 7.45 -13.51 0.11
CA ILE A 220 8.42 -14.34 -0.59
C ILE A 220 9.81 -13.99 -0.08
N ARG A 221 10.37 -14.88 0.73
CA ARG A 221 11.74 -14.77 1.21
C ARG A 221 12.68 -15.49 0.25
N THR A 222 13.78 -14.85 -0.06
CA THR A 222 14.83 -15.40 -0.93
C THR A 222 16.04 -15.74 -0.06
N LEU A 223 16.35 -17.03 0.02
CA LEU A 223 17.58 -17.51 0.64
C LEU A 223 18.58 -17.75 -0.49
N LEU A 224 19.74 -17.11 -0.43
CA LEU A 224 20.76 -17.19 -1.47
C LEU A 224 22.03 -17.86 -0.92
N PRO A 225 22.08 -19.21 -0.87
CA PRO A 225 23.28 -19.94 -0.42
C PRO A 225 24.51 -19.59 -1.23
N THR A 226 24.34 -19.48 -2.56
CA THR A 226 25.34 -19.00 -3.51
C THR A 226 24.68 -18.12 -4.56
N ASN A 227 25.42 -17.33 -5.30
CA ASN A 227 24.85 -16.53 -6.39
C ASN A 227 24.30 -17.39 -7.56
N ALA A 228 24.65 -18.66 -7.61
CA ALA A 228 24.15 -19.62 -8.60
C ALA A 228 22.90 -20.40 -8.13
N ARG A 229 22.43 -20.17 -6.88
CA ARG A 229 21.28 -20.88 -6.32
C ARG A 229 20.50 -20.00 -5.36
N ALA A 230 19.19 -19.91 -5.56
CA ALA A 230 18.24 -19.32 -4.63
C ALA A 230 17.22 -20.37 -4.18
N ASP A 231 16.95 -20.42 -2.88
CA ASP A 231 15.88 -21.22 -2.30
C ASP A 231 14.76 -20.25 -1.85
N LEU A 232 13.57 -20.38 -2.43
CA LEU A 232 12.43 -19.53 -2.06
C LEU A 232 11.66 -20.14 -0.89
N VAL A 233 11.20 -19.27 0.02
CA VAL A 233 10.26 -19.61 1.08
C VAL A 233 9.07 -18.67 0.96
N ILE A 234 7.90 -19.22 0.70
CA ILE A 234 6.66 -18.47 0.49
C ILE A 234 5.77 -18.63 1.72
N ALA A 235 5.27 -17.54 2.25
CA ALA A 235 4.25 -17.53 3.29
C ALA A 235 3.07 -16.70 2.81
N VAL A 236 1.84 -17.19 3.01
CA VAL A 236 0.61 -16.47 2.69
C VAL A 236 -0.48 -16.90 3.65
N THR A 237 -1.34 -15.98 4.05
CA THR A 237 -2.50 -16.29 4.87
C THR A 237 -3.73 -16.44 3.97
N ALA A 238 -4.46 -17.55 4.10
CA ALA A 238 -5.78 -17.72 3.51
C ALA A 238 -6.83 -17.61 4.62
N LYS A 239 -7.85 -16.76 4.41
CA LYS A 239 -8.89 -16.47 5.40
C LYS A 239 -10.26 -16.85 4.86
N ASN A 240 -10.93 -17.76 5.57
CA ASN A 240 -12.31 -18.15 5.30
C ASN A 240 -13.26 -17.15 5.96
N ASN A 241 -13.99 -16.39 5.15
CA ASN A 241 -14.95 -15.37 5.61
C ASN A 241 -16.40 -15.89 5.60
N SER A 242 -16.59 -17.20 5.40
CA SER A 242 -17.90 -17.83 5.39
C SER A 242 -18.19 -18.62 6.68
N SER A 243 -19.45 -19.02 6.87
CA SER A 243 -19.90 -19.83 7.98
C SER A 243 -19.73 -21.35 7.77
N ALA A 244 -19.22 -21.76 6.61
CA ALA A 244 -18.95 -23.15 6.28
C ALA A 244 -17.43 -23.41 6.20
N GLN A 245 -17.02 -24.65 6.47
CA GLN A 245 -15.66 -25.11 6.18
C GLN A 245 -15.41 -25.07 4.68
N GLN A 246 -14.23 -24.61 4.26
CA GLN A 246 -13.87 -24.48 2.85
C GLN A 246 -12.62 -25.31 2.52
N GLU A 247 -12.74 -26.11 1.46
CA GLU A 247 -11.62 -26.81 0.83
C GLU A 247 -11.11 -25.95 -0.32
N VAL A 248 -9.91 -25.39 -0.16
CA VAL A 248 -9.34 -24.46 -1.13
C VAL A 248 -8.04 -24.98 -1.72
N THR A 249 -7.77 -24.56 -2.95
CA THR A 249 -6.51 -24.85 -3.63
C THR A 249 -5.78 -23.53 -3.88
N LEU A 250 -4.66 -23.34 -3.22
CA LEU A 250 -3.71 -22.27 -3.55
C LEU A 250 -2.89 -22.71 -4.76
N LYS A 251 -2.91 -21.90 -5.82
CA LYS A 251 -2.04 -22.04 -7.00
C LYS A 251 -1.14 -20.81 -7.09
N GLY A 252 0.12 -21.01 -7.45
CA GLY A 252 1.05 -19.91 -7.68
C GLY A 252 1.88 -20.11 -8.94
N VAL A 253 2.19 -19.00 -9.62
CA VAL A 253 3.07 -18.97 -10.79
C VAL A 253 4.09 -17.87 -10.61
N ILE A 254 5.39 -18.21 -10.67
CA ILE A 254 6.49 -17.25 -10.57
C ILE A 254 7.05 -17.00 -11.97
N GLN A 255 7.22 -15.72 -12.31
CA GLN A 255 7.86 -15.26 -13.54
C GLN A 255 9.05 -14.34 -13.20
N PRO A 256 10.14 -14.37 -14.00
CA PRO A 256 10.38 -15.31 -15.10
C PRO A 256 10.65 -16.73 -14.60
N GLY A 257 10.49 -17.72 -15.48
CA GLY A 257 10.80 -19.12 -15.21
C GLY A 257 9.58 -20.04 -15.20
N SER A 258 8.36 -19.50 -15.19
CA SER A 258 7.10 -20.27 -15.18
C SER A 258 7.09 -21.35 -14.08
N ILE A 259 7.56 -21.00 -12.86
CA ILE A 259 7.63 -21.93 -11.73
C ILE A 259 6.25 -22.01 -11.09
N GLU A 260 5.65 -23.18 -11.15
CA GLU A 260 4.30 -23.41 -10.66
C GLU A 260 4.30 -24.24 -9.36
N PHE A 261 3.36 -23.94 -8.48
CA PHE A 261 3.10 -24.73 -7.27
C PHE A 261 1.60 -24.77 -6.97
N THR A 262 1.18 -25.83 -6.28
CA THR A 262 -0.23 -26.04 -5.90
C THR A 262 -0.31 -26.69 -4.53
N GLN A 263 -1.11 -26.10 -3.63
CA GLN A 263 -1.35 -26.62 -2.27
C GLN A 263 -2.84 -26.65 -1.96
N LYS A 264 -3.34 -27.79 -1.50
CA LYS A 264 -4.72 -27.93 -0.98
C LYS A 264 -4.75 -27.69 0.52
N ILE A 265 -5.78 -27.00 0.98
CA ILE A 265 -5.93 -26.58 2.38
C ILE A 265 -7.41 -26.62 2.75
N SER A 266 -7.70 -27.12 3.96
CA SER A 266 -9.03 -27.06 4.58
C SER A 266 -9.03 -25.95 5.63
N ILE A 267 -10.00 -25.01 5.56
CA ILE A 267 -10.07 -23.87 6.46
C ILE A 267 -11.45 -23.84 7.14
N ALA A 268 -11.46 -23.94 8.45
CA ALA A 268 -12.68 -23.89 9.25
C ALA A 268 -13.42 -22.54 9.09
N PRO A 269 -14.73 -22.48 9.41
CA PRO A 269 -15.52 -21.25 9.34
C PRO A 269 -14.89 -20.10 10.11
N HIS A 270 -14.83 -18.91 9.49
CA HIS A 270 -14.30 -17.67 10.08
C HIS A 270 -12.86 -17.79 10.65
N ARG A 271 -12.04 -18.73 10.11
CA ARG A 271 -10.65 -18.95 10.51
C ARG A 271 -9.69 -18.57 9.38
N SER A 272 -8.46 -18.36 9.78
CA SER A 272 -7.33 -18.17 8.88
C SER A 272 -6.38 -19.37 8.98
N ALA A 273 -5.75 -19.72 7.85
CA ALA A 273 -4.66 -20.68 7.78
C ALA A 273 -3.41 -20.00 7.21
N GLU A 274 -2.31 -20.07 7.93
CA GLU A 274 -1.00 -19.69 7.39
C GLU A 274 -0.47 -20.85 6.54
N ILE A 275 -0.14 -20.56 5.30
CA ILE A 275 0.40 -21.49 4.32
C ILE A 275 1.87 -21.17 4.14
N LYS A 276 2.73 -22.14 4.36
CA LYS A 276 4.17 -22.00 4.22
C LYS A 276 4.69 -23.06 3.25
N LEU A 277 5.32 -22.60 2.18
CA LEU A 277 5.86 -23.44 1.12
C LEU A 277 7.37 -23.23 1.05
N ASP A 278 8.12 -24.30 0.98
CA ASP A 278 9.55 -24.28 0.78
C ASP A 278 10.03 -25.46 -0.06
N LYS A 279 11.32 -25.56 -0.28
CA LYS A 279 11.94 -26.58 -1.12
C LYS A 279 11.73 -28.03 -0.63
N SER A 280 11.36 -28.22 0.62
CA SER A 280 11.17 -29.58 1.20
C SER A 280 10.00 -30.30 0.56
N ASP A 281 8.90 -29.56 0.38
CA ASP A 281 7.68 -30.05 -0.24
C ASP A 281 7.56 -29.64 -1.72
N PHE A 282 8.26 -28.56 -2.12
CA PHE A 282 8.21 -27.95 -3.46
C PHE A 282 9.62 -27.74 -4.02
N PRO A 283 10.29 -28.83 -4.55
CA PRO A 283 11.65 -28.73 -5.05
C PRO A 283 11.86 -27.67 -6.16
N GLN A 284 10.80 -27.35 -6.92
CA GLN A 284 10.80 -26.30 -7.94
C GLN A 284 11.00 -24.88 -7.38
N LEU A 285 10.87 -24.66 -6.07
CA LEU A 285 11.21 -23.40 -5.41
C LEU A 285 12.73 -23.21 -5.23
N VAL A 286 13.55 -24.14 -5.72
CA VAL A 286 14.99 -23.96 -5.91
C VAL A 286 15.23 -23.43 -7.30
N ILE A 287 15.74 -22.21 -7.38
CA ILE A 287 16.08 -21.58 -8.66
C ILE A 287 17.58 -21.65 -8.88
N HIS A 288 17.99 -22.31 -9.97
CA HIS A 288 19.37 -22.37 -10.40
C HIS A 288 19.70 -21.19 -11.33
N ASN A 289 20.85 -20.56 -11.10
CA ASN A 289 21.31 -19.37 -11.82
C ASN A 289 20.25 -18.26 -11.86
N PRO A 290 19.75 -17.81 -10.71
CA PRO A 290 18.69 -16.80 -10.64
C PRO A 290 19.15 -15.46 -11.21
N LEU A 291 18.22 -14.69 -11.77
CA LEU A 291 18.43 -13.29 -12.09
C LEU A 291 18.46 -12.48 -10.78
N LEU A 292 19.65 -12.11 -10.33
CA LEU A 292 19.81 -11.40 -9.06
C LEU A 292 19.38 -9.95 -9.18
N TRP A 293 18.79 -9.41 -8.11
CA TRP A 293 18.62 -7.99 -7.95
C TRP A 293 19.89 -7.35 -7.41
N TRP A 294 20.33 -6.27 -8.05
CA TRP A 294 21.53 -5.53 -7.67
C TRP A 294 21.24 -4.04 -7.49
N PRO A 295 21.92 -3.38 -6.54
CA PRO A 295 21.88 -1.94 -6.47
C PRO A 295 22.60 -1.28 -7.63
N ASN A 296 22.22 -0.04 -7.91
CA ASN A 296 22.77 0.79 -8.98
C ASN A 296 24.32 0.81 -8.95
N GLY A 297 24.94 0.61 -10.10
CA GLY A 297 26.40 0.53 -10.27
C GLY A 297 27.00 -0.85 -9.96
N TYR A 298 26.21 -1.85 -9.55
CA TYR A 298 26.70 -3.20 -9.22
C TYR A 298 26.13 -4.31 -10.09
N GLY A 299 25.07 -4.06 -10.81
CA GLY A 299 24.41 -5.00 -11.73
C GLY A 299 22.99 -4.56 -12.07
N ALA A 300 22.23 -5.43 -12.73
CA ALA A 300 20.84 -5.15 -13.09
C ALA A 300 19.89 -5.40 -11.90
N PRO A 301 18.90 -4.53 -11.68
CA PRO A 301 17.88 -4.69 -10.63
C PRO A 301 16.76 -5.62 -11.12
N ASN A 302 17.05 -6.90 -11.33
CA ASN A 302 16.09 -7.86 -11.85
C ASN A 302 14.96 -8.14 -10.86
N LEU A 303 13.73 -8.20 -11.36
CA LEU A 303 12.53 -8.45 -10.58
C LEU A 303 11.84 -9.73 -11.05
N TYR A 304 11.18 -10.37 -10.10
CA TYR A 304 10.27 -11.49 -10.30
C TYR A 304 8.86 -11.10 -9.88
N THR A 305 7.88 -11.78 -10.41
CA THR A 305 6.48 -11.68 -9.95
C THR A 305 5.98 -13.07 -9.57
N CYS A 306 5.16 -13.14 -8.53
CA CYS A 306 4.40 -14.32 -8.19
C CYS A 306 2.92 -13.99 -8.21
N GLN A 307 2.17 -14.64 -9.07
CA GLN A 307 0.71 -14.57 -9.08
C GLN A 307 0.15 -15.71 -8.24
N PHE A 308 -0.58 -15.37 -7.21
CA PHE A 308 -1.31 -16.31 -6.35
C PHE A 308 -2.78 -16.33 -6.76
N ARG A 309 -3.37 -17.55 -6.81
CA ARG A 309 -4.80 -17.76 -7.01
C ARG A 309 -5.31 -18.73 -5.96
N LEU A 310 -6.37 -18.35 -5.30
CA LEU A 310 -7.07 -19.21 -4.35
C LEU A 310 -8.37 -19.69 -5.00
N CYS A 311 -8.52 -21.00 -5.15
CA CYS A 311 -9.60 -21.61 -5.88
C CYS A 311 -10.49 -22.49 -4.98
N LEU A 312 -11.80 -22.42 -5.18
CA LEU A 312 -12.82 -23.33 -4.67
C LEU A 312 -13.28 -24.21 -5.85
N GLY A 313 -12.75 -25.41 -5.93
CA GLY A 313 -12.87 -26.22 -7.14
C GLY A 313 -12.24 -25.50 -8.33
N GLU A 314 -13.03 -25.24 -9.37
CA GLU A 314 -12.59 -24.49 -10.56
C GLU A 314 -12.76 -22.97 -10.44
N LYS A 315 -13.59 -22.50 -9.50
CA LYS A 315 -13.88 -21.08 -9.32
C LYS A 315 -12.76 -20.38 -8.55
N VAL A 316 -12.23 -19.29 -9.10
CA VAL A 316 -11.28 -18.42 -8.41
C VAL A 316 -12.00 -17.62 -7.33
N SER A 317 -11.55 -17.74 -6.08
CA SER A 317 -12.06 -16.98 -4.95
C SER A 317 -11.31 -15.65 -4.77
N ASP A 318 -9.98 -15.67 -4.87
CA ASP A 318 -9.17 -14.46 -4.74
C ASP A 318 -7.87 -14.61 -5.54
N THR A 319 -7.30 -13.47 -5.94
CA THR A 319 -6.03 -13.41 -6.68
C THR A 319 -5.19 -12.26 -6.16
N GLN A 320 -3.89 -12.52 -5.94
CA GLN A 320 -2.92 -11.48 -5.61
C GLN A 320 -1.64 -11.66 -6.42
N THR A 321 -1.00 -10.55 -6.76
CA THR A 321 0.32 -10.54 -7.42
C THR A 321 1.31 -9.83 -6.52
N THR A 322 2.47 -10.46 -6.33
CA THR A 322 3.57 -9.93 -5.52
C THR A 322 4.82 -9.82 -6.37
N THR A 323 5.43 -8.65 -6.41
CA THR A 323 6.74 -8.43 -7.01
C THR A 323 7.81 -8.62 -5.94
N PHE A 324 8.93 -9.25 -6.31
CA PHE A 324 10.08 -9.46 -5.43
C PHE A 324 11.38 -9.51 -6.22
N GLY A 325 12.51 -9.42 -5.53
CA GLY A 325 13.82 -9.60 -6.12
C GLY A 325 14.63 -10.65 -5.36
N ILE A 326 15.53 -11.32 -6.04
CA ILE A 326 16.42 -12.31 -5.43
C ILE A 326 17.72 -11.64 -5.07
N LYS A 327 17.94 -11.44 -3.77
CA LYS A 327 19.20 -10.89 -3.24
C LYS A 327 19.55 -11.50 -1.90
N ARG A 328 20.82 -11.40 -1.52
CA ARG A 328 21.31 -11.62 -0.15
C ARG A 328 21.89 -10.32 0.38
N TYR A 329 21.31 -9.84 1.44
CA TYR A 329 21.83 -8.73 2.23
C TYR A 329 22.67 -9.26 3.38
N SER A 330 23.82 -8.67 3.62
CA SER A 330 24.64 -8.95 4.80
C SER A 330 25.43 -7.71 5.22
N TYR A 331 25.70 -7.61 6.50
CA TYR A 331 26.54 -6.56 7.07
C TYR A 331 27.45 -7.13 8.15
N ASP A 332 28.57 -6.48 8.35
CA ASP A 332 29.49 -6.70 9.45
C ASP A 332 29.93 -5.35 10.03
N ASN A 333 30.58 -5.40 11.18
CA ASN A 333 31.11 -4.22 11.86
C ASN A 333 32.62 -4.41 12.14
N GLU A 334 33.35 -4.84 11.16
CA GLU A 334 34.78 -5.06 11.27
C GLU A 334 35.53 -3.73 11.48
N GLY A 335 36.35 -3.68 12.52
CA GLY A 335 37.09 -2.48 12.89
C GLY A 335 36.23 -1.30 13.34
N GLY A 336 34.97 -1.51 13.74
CA GLY A 336 34.03 -0.47 14.14
C GLY A 336 33.40 0.29 12.98
N VAL A 337 33.59 -0.20 11.74
CA VAL A 337 33.02 0.37 10.53
C VAL A 337 31.95 -0.57 9.98
N LEU A 338 30.75 -0.03 9.76
CA LEU A 338 29.66 -0.80 9.14
C LEU A 338 29.97 -1.10 7.67
N HIS A 339 30.08 -2.36 7.33
CA HIS A 339 30.27 -2.83 5.98
C HIS A 339 28.99 -3.51 5.48
N LEU A 340 28.46 -2.99 4.39
CA LEU A 340 27.28 -3.54 3.73
C LEU A 340 27.70 -4.37 2.52
N SER A 341 27.13 -5.56 2.37
CA SER A 341 27.33 -6.42 1.20
C SER A 341 26.01 -6.88 0.62
N ILE A 342 25.90 -6.83 -0.71
CA ILE A 342 24.79 -7.37 -1.48
C ILE A 342 25.31 -8.50 -2.36
N ASN A 343 24.66 -9.66 -2.29
CA ASN A 343 25.05 -10.87 -3.04
C ASN A 343 26.53 -11.25 -2.87
N GLY A 344 27.07 -10.99 -1.65
CA GLY A 344 28.47 -11.25 -1.31
C GLY A 344 29.46 -10.21 -1.83
N LYS A 345 29.03 -9.15 -2.49
CA LYS A 345 29.88 -8.04 -2.92
C LYS A 345 29.71 -6.85 -2.00
N ARG A 346 30.84 -6.36 -1.45
CA ARG A 346 30.85 -5.15 -0.61
C ARG A 346 30.38 -3.94 -1.39
N ILE A 347 29.46 -3.17 -0.81
CA ILE A 347 28.87 -1.99 -1.40
C ILE A 347 29.45 -0.74 -0.75
N PHE A 348 29.93 0.20 -1.56
CA PHE A 348 30.20 1.54 -1.13
C PHE A 348 28.91 2.37 -1.23
N VAL A 349 28.34 2.78 -0.08
CA VAL A 349 27.10 3.49 -0.04
C VAL A 349 27.28 4.92 -0.58
N LYS A 350 26.47 5.27 -1.58
CA LYS A 350 26.37 6.61 -2.16
C LYS A 350 24.92 7.03 -2.09
N GLY A 351 24.62 8.01 -1.27
CA GLY A 351 23.24 8.43 -1.07
C GLY A 351 23.09 9.55 -0.06
N ALA A 352 21.84 9.88 0.21
CA ALA A 352 21.46 10.94 1.15
C ALA A 352 20.14 10.63 1.84
N ASN A 353 19.76 11.49 2.79
CA ASN A 353 18.43 11.46 3.38
C ASN A 353 17.38 11.87 2.36
N TRP A 354 16.23 11.23 2.47
CA TRP A 354 15.01 11.55 1.78
C TRP A 354 13.95 11.89 2.83
N GLY A 355 13.42 13.08 2.76
CA GLY A 355 12.33 13.52 3.62
C GLY A 355 11.01 13.60 2.87
N MET A 356 10.05 14.31 3.44
CA MET A 356 8.79 14.64 2.77
C MET A 356 9.07 15.50 1.53
N PRO A 357 8.60 15.09 0.34
CA PRO A 357 8.97 15.76 -0.91
C PRO A 357 8.41 17.17 -1.07
N GLU A 358 7.22 17.45 -0.49
CA GLU A 358 6.59 18.77 -0.47
C GLU A 358 5.37 18.81 0.46
N TYR A 359 4.84 20.00 0.78
CA TYR A 359 3.81 20.20 1.81
C TYR A 359 2.44 19.59 1.50
N LEU A 360 2.11 19.36 0.23
CA LEU A 360 0.80 18.90 -0.21
C LEU A 360 0.77 17.40 -0.51
N LEU A 361 1.90 16.69 -0.32
CA LEU A 361 2.08 15.26 -0.59
C LEU A 361 1.76 14.85 -2.05
N ARG A 362 2.06 15.73 -3.01
CA ARG A 362 1.82 15.51 -4.45
C ARG A 362 2.96 14.71 -5.11
N CYS A 363 3.23 13.52 -4.62
CA CYS A 363 4.41 12.75 -5.03
C CYS A 363 4.10 11.47 -5.79
N ARG A 364 2.85 11.06 -5.85
CA ARG A 364 2.44 9.78 -6.46
C ARG A 364 2.65 9.73 -7.97
N GLY A 365 2.68 8.51 -8.49
CA GLY A 365 2.81 8.24 -9.91
C GLY A 365 4.17 8.68 -10.47
N LYS A 366 4.15 9.46 -11.53
CA LYS A 366 5.36 9.88 -12.28
C LYS A 366 6.37 10.68 -11.46
N GLU A 367 5.94 11.34 -10.40
CA GLU A 367 6.84 12.13 -9.55
C GLU A 367 7.86 11.25 -8.82
N TYR A 368 7.43 10.13 -8.23
CA TYR A 368 8.37 9.19 -7.61
C TYR A 368 9.29 8.56 -8.66
N ASP A 369 8.76 8.11 -9.80
CA ASP A 369 9.58 7.54 -10.88
C ASP A 369 10.66 8.53 -11.34
N THR A 370 10.29 9.80 -11.56
CA THR A 370 11.22 10.85 -11.98
C THR A 370 12.29 11.12 -10.93
N LYS A 371 11.88 11.32 -9.68
CA LYS A 371 12.82 11.67 -8.59
C LYS A 371 13.80 10.54 -8.30
N VAL A 372 13.32 9.31 -8.23
CA VAL A 372 14.17 8.13 -7.98
C VAL A 372 15.09 7.86 -9.16
N ARG A 373 14.61 8.01 -10.40
CA ARG A 373 15.43 7.90 -11.61
C ARG A 373 16.58 8.92 -11.61
N LEU A 374 16.32 10.17 -11.23
CA LEU A 374 17.37 11.19 -11.13
C LEU A 374 18.44 10.83 -10.09
N HIS A 375 18.07 10.21 -8.96
CA HIS A 375 19.06 9.68 -8.01
C HIS A 375 19.92 8.57 -8.64
N GLN A 376 19.30 7.68 -9.40
CA GLN A 376 20.01 6.62 -10.12
C GLN A 376 21.00 7.22 -11.16
N GLU A 377 20.57 8.23 -11.93
CA GLU A 377 21.40 8.91 -12.92
C GLU A 377 22.57 9.68 -12.26
N MET A 378 22.40 10.18 -11.04
CA MET A 378 23.47 10.79 -10.22
C MET A 378 24.40 9.73 -9.57
N HIS A 379 24.26 8.44 -9.94
CA HIS A 379 25.03 7.33 -9.42
C HIS A 379 24.84 7.05 -7.92
N PHE A 380 23.71 7.44 -7.35
CA PHE A 380 23.32 6.97 -6.03
C PHE A 380 22.90 5.51 -6.07
N ASN A 381 23.13 4.80 -4.97
CA ASN A 381 22.72 3.41 -4.80
C ASN A 381 21.92 3.17 -3.52
N MET A 382 21.73 4.22 -2.71
CA MET A 382 20.93 4.14 -1.49
C MET A 382 20.22 5.49 -1.22
N ILE A 383 19.03 5.37 -0.67
CA ILE A 383 18.25 6.48 -0.09
C ILE A 383 17.95 6.08 1.37
N ARG A 384 18.22 6.97 2.33
CA ARG A 384 17.64 6.83 3.65
C ARG A 384 16.30 7.53 3.67
N ASN A 385 15.22 6.75 3.78
CA ASN A 385 13.88 7.26 4.03
C ASN A 385 13.81 7.76 5.48
N TRP A 386 14.22 9.01 5.66
CA TRP A 386 14.43 9.62 6.96
C TRP A 386 13.14 9.65 7.76
N LEU A 387 13.19 9.13 8.98
CA LEU A 387 12.07 8.93 9.88
C LEU A 387 10.93 8.09 9.26
N GLY A 388 11.15 7.38 8.15
CA GLY A 388 10.11 6.62 7.46
C GLY A 388 8.97 7.48 6.93
N SER A 389 9.30 8.70 6.49
CA SER A 389 8.31 9.72 6.12
C SER A 389 7.55 9.42 4.83
N THR A 390 8.12 8.62 3.96
CA THR A 390 7.47 8.19 2.71
C THR A 390 7.10 6.71 2.82
N THR A 391 5.85 6.38 2.51
CA THR A 391 5.30 5.01 2.65
C THR A 391 4.46 4.61 1.45
N ASP A 392 4.43 5.44 0.42
CA ASP A 392 3.70 5.18 -0.82
C ASP A 392 4.36 4.04 -1.60
N ASP A 393 3.57 3.08 -2.08
CA ASP A 393 4.06 1.92 -2.82
C ASP A 393 4.93 2.33 -4.02
N GLU A 394 4.51 3.39 -4.72
CA GLU A 394 5.19 3.90 -5.92
C GLU A 394 6.64 4.34 -5.65
N PHE A 395 6.97 4.77 -4.41
CA PHE A 395 8.34 5.08 -4.02
C PHE A 395 9.21 3.82 -3.98
N TYR A 396 8.73 2.77 -3.33
CA TYR A 396 9.47 1.51 -3.23
C TYR A 396 9.55 0.79 -4.59
N GLU A 397 8.47 0.82 -5.37
CA GLU A 397 8.46 0.27 -6.74
C GLU A 397 9.49 0.97 -7.63
N ALA A 398 9.61 2.30 -7.52
CA ALA A 398 10.64 3.04 -8.24
C ALA A 398 12.05 2.67 -7.76
N CYS A 399 12.27 2.53 -6.44
CA CYS A 399 13.55 2.11 -5.89
C CYS A 399 13.92 0.69 -6.33
N ASP A 400 12.98 -0.24 -6.37
CA ASP A 400 13.16 -1.59 -6.90
C ASP A 400 13.59 -1.57 -8.37
N LYS A 401 12.90 -0.78 -9.18
CA LYS A 401 13.12 -0.63 -10.63
C LYS A 401 14.49 -0.04 -10.96
N TYR A 402 14.93 0.96 -10.21
CA TYR A 402 16.15 1.70 -10.47
C TYR A 402 17.36 1.21 -9.66
N GLY A 403 17.18 0.22 -8.80
CA GLY A 403 18.26 -0.36 -8.01
C GLY A 403 18.74 0.57 -6.89
N LEU A 404 17.86 1.31 -6.24
CA LEU A 404 18.21 2.10 -5.09
C LEU A 404 17.85 1.36 -3.81
N LEU A 405 18.84 1.08 -2.97
CA LEU A 405 18.60 0.55 -1.63
C LEU A 405 17.86 1.60 -0.79
N VAL A 406 16.96 1.15 0.06
CA VAL A 406 16.22 2.01 0.99
C VAL A 406 16.59 1.60 2.42
N TRP A 407 17.27 2.51 3.13
CA TRP A 407 17.39 2.46 4.57
C TRP A 407 16.13 3.08 5.15
N ASP A 408 15.23 2.28 5.67
CA ASP A 408 13.88 2.70 6.03
C ASP A 408 13.70 2.84 7.55
N ASP A 409 13.60 4.08 8.02
CA ASP A 409 13.43 4.38 9.44
C ASP A 409 11.98 4.09 9.94
N PHE A 410 11.84 4.02 11.29
CA PHE A 410 10.55 3.85 11.97
C PHE A 410 10.27 5.03 12.90
N TRP A 411 9.75 6.14 12.45
CA TRP A 411 9.18 7.30 13.18
C TRP A 411 9.81 7.63 14.56
N LEU A 412 11.00 7.12 14.85
CA LEU A 412 11.76 7.39 16.05
C LEU A 412 12.83 8.42 15.72
N ASN A 413 12.67 9.63 16.24
CA ASN A 413 13.58 10.73 15.93
C ASN A 413 14.82 10.72 16.81
N SER A 414 14.63 10.79 18.11
CA SER A 414 15.74 10.87 19.08
C SER A 414 15.29 10.45 20.47
N ASN A 415 16.26 10.08 21.30
CA ASN A 415 16.01 9.88 22.71
C ASN A 415 15.79 11.25 23.40
N PRO A 416 14.73 11.46 24.24
CA PRO A 416 13.92 10.43 24.89
C PRO A 416 12.55 10.15 24.22
N ASN A 417 12.43 10.31 22.93
CA ASN A 417 11.15 10.25 22.21
C ASN A 417 10.64 8.83 21.98
N LEU A 418 10.38 8.12 23.07
CA LEU A 418 9.76 6.81 23.01
C LEU A 418 8.25 6.92 22.73
N PRO A 419 7.64 5.92 22.08
CA PRO A 419 6.21 5.89 21.84
C PRO A 419 5.41 5.97 23.13
N LYS A 420 4.47 6.92 23.25
CA LYS A 420 3.54 6.98 24.39
C LYS A 420 2.56 5.83 24.36
N ASP A 421 2.10 5.45 23.16
CA ASP A 421 1.27 4.28 22.90
C ASP A 421 2.09 3.25 22.12
N ILE A 422 2.72 2.36 22.85
CA ILE A 422 3.57 1.31 22.26
C ILE A 422 2.76 0.29 21.46
N HIS A 423 1.49 0.06 21.79
CA HIS A 423 0.65 -0.90 21.07
C HIS A 423 0.28 -0.35 19.69
N CYS A 424 -0.18 0.90 19.62
CA CYS A 424 -0.45 1.57 18.36
C CYS A 424 0.82 1.70 17.51
N PHE A 425 1.96 2.04 18.11
CA PHE A 425 3.23 2.10 17.40
C PHE A 425 3.62 0.75 16.81
N ASN A 426 3.65 -0.32 17.63
CA ASN A 426 4.03 -1.66 17.18
C ASN A 426 3.08 -2.17 16.09
N PHE A 427 1.77 -1.95 16.22
CA PHE A 427 0.81 -2.33 15.21
C PHE A 427 1.12 -1.66 13.86
N ASN A 428 1.33 -0.35 13.85
CA ASN A 428 1.67 0.38 12.63
C ASN A 428 3.04 -0.03 12.06
N ALA A 429 4.02 -0.32 12.90
CA ALA A 429 5.33 -0.82 12.47
C ALA A 429 5.23 -2.19 11.80
N ILE A 430 4.43 -3.10 12.37
CA ILE A 430 4.16 -4.42 11.78
C ILE A 430 3.47 -4.27 10.42
N GLU A 431 2.46 -3.40 10.31
CA GLU A 431 1.76 -3.15 9.05
C GLU A 431 2.71 -2.54 8.00
N LYS A 432 3.61 -1.63 8.39
CA LYS A 432 4.67 -1.13 7.51
C LYS A 432 5.57 -2.25 7.01
N ILE A 433 6.07 -3.11 7.92
CA ILE A 433 6.91 -4.26 7.54
C ILE A 433 6.19 -5.17 6.55
N LYS A 434 4.93 -5.53 6.82
CA LYS A 434 4.13 -6.37 5.92
C LYS A 434 4.00 -5.76 4.53
N ARG A 435 3.82 -4.44 4.46
CA ARG A 435 3.67 -3.70 3.20
C ARG A 435 4.96 -3.70 2.38
N VAL A 436 6.13 -3.49 3.02
CA VAL A 436 7.39 -3.27 2.28
C VAL A 436 8.29 -4.49 2.17
N ARG A 437 8.06 -5.55 2.92
CA ARG A 437 8.97 -6.70 3.07
C ARG A 437 9.28 -7.50 1.80
N ASN A 438 8.48 -7.35 0.74
CA ASN A 438 8.73 -7.99 -0.55
C ASN A 438 9.60 -7.14 -1.50
N HIS A 439 9.78 -5.86 -1.19
CA HIS A 439 10.59 -4.97 -2.01
C HIS A 439 12.08 -5.29 -1.85
N PRO A 440 12.79 -5.65 -2.94
CA PRO A 440 14.21 -5.93 -2.85
C PRO A 440 15.06 -4.68 -2.55
N CYS A 441 14.54 -3.48 -2.72
CA CYS A 441 15.23 -2.25 -2.34
C CYS A 441 15.42 -2.12 -0.82
N ILE A 442 14.59 -2.75 0.02
CA ILE A 442 14.73 -2.65 1.49
C ILE A 442 16.07 -3.23 1.95
N ALA A 443 16.85 -2.42 2.68
CA ALA A 443 18.20 -2.71 3.16
C ALA A 443 18.22 -2.93 4.68
#